data_ff6f47d51ebe4c2ab2e25805ad20c621
#
_entry.id   ff6f47d51ebe4c2ab2e25805ad20c621
#
_cell.length_a   1.000
_cell.length_b   1.000
_cell.length_c   1.000
_cell.angle_alpha   90.00
_cell.angle_beta   90.00
_cell.angle_gamma   90.00
#
_symmetry.space_group_name_H-M   'P 1'
#
loop_
_entity.id
_entity.type
_entity.pdbx_description
1 polymer ?
#
loop_
_entity_poly.entity_id
_entity_poly.type
_entity_poly.pdbx_seq_one_letter_code
_entity_poly.pdbx_strand_id
1 'polypeptide(L)'
;MKTDKTLPMQDLRIFGIYKDGKFTIPEEQVRALRNGRMTDIVELKNLKGRDVEIDSLPARLSIVKGNNGEPSLRIDPVYREPNSHPHLSEDERQRLIRSEIANIRKSYVDKNGNVQTEIIEYDQETKQFMSFDPRAIKAPEAVDGQTLSPEQKKKYKEGDVVELADGTEFQLSTNDKRGIRSNRKGLILSVILDGGLSYLLITGIQRMLGKKTKEEESYSQGYVDGLKEIKKQVEHKMSVNPKNKDAAYDLDMVKQELAKIASANAAMQGLDPRSYTESISETKSAEELKGSDKRRGDGEYKRKL
;
A
#
# COMPACT_ATOMS: atom_id res chain seq x y z
N MET A 1 1.73 28.53 -0.76
CA MET A 1 1.95 27.11 -0.39
C MET A 1 0.58 26.51 -0.09
N LYS A 2 0.11 25.51 -0.86
CA LYS A 2 -1.08 24.75 -0.48
C LYS A 2 -0.71 23.93 0.76
N THR A 3 -1.33 24.21 1.88
CA THR A 3 -1.20 23.42 3.10
C THR A 3 -1.80 22.05 2.79
N ASP A 4 -0.99 21.02 2.90
CA ASP A 4 -1.44 19.65 2.76
C ASP A 4 -2.36 19.32 3.96
N LYS A 5 -3.68 19.37 3.74
CA LYS A 5 -4.68 19.17 4.80
C LYS A 5 -4.69 17.75 5.37
N THR A 6 -3.94 16.84 4.77
CA THR A 6 -3.87 15.44 5.19
C THR A 6 -2.79 15.19 6.23
N LEU A 7 -1.82 16.11 6.36
CA LEU A 7 -0.68 15.95 7.27
C LEU A 7 -0.76 16.92 8.47
N PRO A 8 -0.47 16.45 9.69
CA PRO A 8 -0.42 17.27 10.90
C PRO A 8 0.89 18.10 10.92
N MET A 9 0.95 19.16 10.13
CA MET A 9 2.17 19.93 9.91
C MET A 9 2.78 20.52 11.20
N GLN A 10 1.96 20.77 12.22
CA GLN A 10 2.42 21.24 13.51
C GLN A 10 3.23 20.16 14.23
N ASP A 11 2.68 18.93 14.32
CA ASP A 11 3.34 17.78 14.94
C ASP A 11 4.65 17.47 14.19
N LEU A 12 4.61 17.46 12.86
CA LEU A 12 5.78 17.19 12.02
C LEU A 12 6.92 18.16 12.25
N ARG A 13 6.61 19.44 12.56
CA ARG A 13 7.62 20.44 12.94
C ARG A 13 8.16 20.20 14.33
N ILE A 14 7.30 19.92 15.31
CA ILE A 14 7.70 19.66 16.70
C ILE A 14 8.69 18.47 16.77
N PHE A 15 8.43 17.42 16.00
CA PHE A 15 9.29 16.23 15.97
C PHE A 15 10.43 16.30 14.95
N GLY A 16 10.68 17.48 14.35
CA GLY A 16 11.78 17.71 13.43
C GLY A 16 11.67 16.98 12.09
N ILE A 17 10.50 16.43 11.75
CA ILE A 17 10.23 15.71 10.49
C ILE A 17 10.04 16.69 9.33
N TYR A 18 9.58 17.92 9.64
CA TYR A 18 9.47 19.00 8.67
C TYR A 18 10.23 20.23 9.19
N LYS A 19 11.32 20.61 8.51
CA LYS A 19 12.20 21.70 8.89
C LYS A 19 12.61 22.51 7.66
N ASP A 20 12.71 23.84 7.78
CA ASP A 20 13.17 24.75 6.73
C ASP A 20 12.48 24.53 5.36
N GLY A 21 11.17 24.25 5.40
CA GLY A 21 10.36 24.05 4.18
C GLY A 21 10.51 22.69 3.53
N LYS A 22 11.21 21.72 4.16
CA LYS A 22 11.49 20.39 3.62
C LYS A 22 11.21 19.29 4.64
N PHE A 23 10.86 18.10 4.15
CA PHE A 23 10.83 16.90 4.97
C PHE A 23 12.26 16.39 5.21
N THR A 24 12.51 15.90 6.42
CA THR A 24 13.82 15.33 6.83
C THR A 24 13.86 13.82 6.65
N ILE A 25 12.71 13.20 6.38
CA ILE A 25 12.56 11.77 6.05
C ILE A 25 12.44 11.57 4.54
N PRO A 26 12.76 10.39 3.99
CA PRO A 26 12.64 10.08 2.57
C PRO A 26 11.22 10.33 2.02
N GLU A 27 11.12 10.73 0.76
CA GLU A 27 9.82 11.06 0.11
C GLU A 27 8.85 9.86 0.11
N GLU A 28 9.34 8.63 0.00
CA GLU A 28 8.51 7.43 0.11
C GLU A 28 7.81 7.31 1.47
N GLN A 29 8.48 7.74 2.56
CA GLN A 29 7.91 7.74 3.90
C GLN A 29 6.85 8.85 4.04
N VAL A 30 7.09 10.01 3.44
CA VAL A 30 6.10 11.09 3.36
C VAL A 30 4.85 10.63 2.60
N ARG A 31 5.01 9.91 1.50
CA ARG A 31 3.90 9.32 0.75
C ARG A 31 3.12 8.27 1.56
N ALA A 32 3.82 7.43 2.35
CA ALA A 32 3.16 6.50 3.25
C ALA A 32 2.22 7.24 4.20
N LEU A 33 2.70 8.33 4.84
CA LEU A 33 1.88 9.16 5.72
C LEU A 33 0.70 9.83 5.00
N ARG A 34 0.89 10.41 3.81
CA ARG A 34 -0.19 11.00 3.01
C ARG A 34 -1.28 9.99 2.64
N ASN A 35 -0.89 8.74 2.42
CA ASN A 35 -1.81 7.65 2.09
C ASN A 35 -2.41 6.97 3.34
N GLY A 36 -2.25 7.57 4.54
CA GLY A 36 -2.76 7.01 5.79
C GLY A 36 -2.10 5.70 6.21
N ARG A 37 -0.90 5.42 5.71
CA ARG A 37 -0.09 4.25 6.06
C ARG A 37 1.01 4.62 7.05
N MET A 38 1.59 3.62 7.71
CA MET A 38 2.74 3.86 8.55
C MET A 38 4.04 3.85 7.73
N THR A 39 5.06 4.52 8.28
CA THR A 39 6.41 4.54 7.71
C THR A 39 7.16 3.24 8.00
N ASP A 40 8.30 3.04 7.35
CA ASP A 40 9.37 2.23 7.91
C ASP A 40 9.87 2.84 9.22
N ILE A 41 10.81 2.16 9.90
CA ILE A 41 11.48 2.78 11.04
C ILE A 41 12.28 3.98 10.54
N VAL A 42 11.98 5.13 11.10
CA VAL A 42 12.71 6.38 10.89
C VAL A 42 13.39 6.78 12.19
N GLU A 43 14.50 7.47 12.10
CA GLU A 43 15.24 7.94 13.28
C GLU A 43 14.87 9.40 13.58
N LEU A 44 14.14 9.61 14.66
CA LEU A 44 13.85 10.94 15.19
C LEU A 44 15.04 11.42 16.01
N LYS A 45 15.53 12.64 15.75
CA LYS A 45 16.74 13.16 16.37
C LYS A 45 16.48 14.42 17.19
N ASN A 46 17.28 14.58 18.27
CA ASN A 46 17.29 15.78 19.09
C ASN A 46 15.91 16.16 19.63
N LEU A 47 15.18 15.17 20.12
CA LEU A 47 13.86 15.38 20.71
C LEU A 47 14.01 16.03 22.09
N LYS A 48 13.29 17.14 22.31
CA LYS A 48 13.31 17.87 23.57
C LYS A 48 11.94 17.86 24.22
N GLY A 49 11.87 17.26 25.40
CA GLY A 49 10.73 17.31 26.29
C GLY A 49 10.95 18.29 27.44
N ARG A 50 10.02 18.36 28.38
CA ARG A 50 10.15 19.25 29.56
C ARG A 50 11.37 18.87 30.41
N ASP A 51 11.58 17.57 30.64
CA ASP A 51 12.61 17.06 31.55
C ASP A 51 13.48 15.97 30.90
N VAL A 52 13.36 15.76 29.59
CA VAL A 52 14.05 14.69 28.88
C VAL A 52 14.56 15.21 27.53
N GLU A 53 15.83 14.96 27.25
CA GLU A 53 16.42 15.08 25.91
C GLU A 53 16.73 13.68 25.39
N ILE A 54 16.31 13.41 24.15
CA ILE A 54 16.55 12.14 23.46
C ILE A 54 17.32 12.44 22.19
N ASP A 55 18.57 12.02 22.12
CA ASP A 55 19.44 12.26 20.98
C ASP A 55 18.93 11.56 19.73
N SER A 56 18.44 10.32 19.88
CA SER A 56 17.94 9.48 18.80
C SER A 56 16.84 8.53 19.29
N LEU A 57 15.73 8.49 18.56
CA LEU A 57 14.61 7.58 18.81
C LEU A 57 14.19 6.91 17.50
N PRO A 58 14.56 5.65 17.28
CA PRO A 58 14.00 4.88 16.17
C PRO A 58 12.51 4.61 16.42
N ALA A 59 11.67 4.96 15.45
CA ALA A 59 10.23 4.84 15.57
C ALA A 59 9.55 4.66 14.21
N ARG A 60 8.37 4.06 14.18
CA ARG A 60 7.41 4.17 13.07
C ARG A 60 6.51 5.36 13.30
N LEU A 61 6.07 5.96 12.21
CA LEU A 61 5.15 7.10 12.21
C LEU A 61 3.87 6.72 11.48
N SER A 62 2.75 7.21 11.99
CA SER A 62 1.45 7.10 11.32
C SER A 62 0.60 8.33 11.62
N ILE A 63 -0.40 8.58 10.78
CA ILE A 63 -1.37 9.66 11.02
C ILE A 63 -2.65 9.03 11.57
N VAL A 64 -3.08 9.51 12.71
CA VAL A 64 -4.32 9.07 13.37
C VAL A 64 -5.27 10.25 13.52
N LYS A 65 -6.54 9.97 13.76
CA LYS A 65 -7.52 10.99 14.09
C LYS A 65 -7.32 11.38 15.57
N GLY A 66 -6.94 12.62 15.82
CA GLY A 66 -6.79 13.19 17.16
C GLY A 66 -8.15 13.37 17.86
N ASN A 67 -8.11 13.69 19.15
CA ASN A 67 -9.31 13.87 19.97
C ASN A 67 -10.24 14.99 19.48
N ASN A 68 -9.72 15.99 18.80
CA ASN A 68 -10.47 17.09 18.16
C ASN A 68 -10.97 16.76 16.75
N GLY A 69 -10.72 15.52 16.27
CA GLY A 69 -11.09 15.09 14.93
C GLY A 69 -10.07 15.46 13.83
N GLU A 70 -9.07 16.27 14.14
CA GLU A 70 -8.00 16.64 13.23
C GLU A 70 -6.93 15.54 13.13
N PRO A 71 -6.15 15.51 12.02
CA PRO A 71 -5.03 14.58 11.92
C PRO A 71 -3.95 14.90 12.96
N SER A 72 -3.44 13.86 13.62
CA SER A 72 -2.37 13.91 14.60
C SER A 72 -1.29 12.87 14.28
N LEU A 73 -0.04 13.19 14.59
CA LEU A 73 1.07 12.27 14.40
C LEU A 73 1.13 11.27 15.57
N ARG A 74 1.08 10.00 15.24
CA ARG A 74 1.37 8.90 16.17
C ARG A 74 2.81 8.45 15.95
N ILE A 75 3.54 8.27 17.06
CA ILE A 75 4.92 7.82 17.09
C ILE A 75 4.95 6.50 17.84
N ASP A 76 5.36 5.43 17.18
CA ASP A 76 5.49 4.08 17.73
C ASP A 76 7.00 3.75 17.86
N PRO A 77 7.64 3.98 19.05
CA PRO A 77 9.06 3.77 19.24
C PRO A 77 9.42 2.28 19.22
N VAL A 78 10.67 1.97 18.88
CA VAL A 78 11.20 0.62 18.94
C VAL A 78 11.53 0.28 20.39
N TYR A 79 10.91 -0.76 20.93
CA TYR A 79 11.20 -1.28 22.26
C TYR A 79 12.34 -2.31 22.25
N ARG A 80 13.02 -2.45 23.36
CA ARG A 80 14.06 -3.49 23.54
C ARG A 80 13.44 -4.88 23.65
N GLU A 81 12.31 -4.97 24.36
CA GLU A 81 11.55 -6.20 24.60
C GLU A 81 10.07 -5.97 24.26
N PRO A 82 9.31 -7.04 23.96
CA PRO A 82 7.89 -6.94 23.74
C PRO A 82 7.18 -6.29 24.93
N ASN A 83 6.38 -5.25 24.67
CA ASN A 83 5.55 -4.65 25.70
C ASN A 83 4.40 -5.59 26.10
N SER A 84 3.69 -5.27 27.18
CA SER A 84 2.48 -5.99 27.58
C SER A 84 1.24 -5.39 26.89
N HIS A 85 0.18 -6.20 26.76
CA HIS A 85 -1.12 -5.73 26.29
C HIS A 85 -2.21 -6.17 27.28
N PRO A 86 -3.08 -5.26 27.77
CA PRO A 86 -4.01 -5.55 28.86
C PRO A 86 -5.07 -6.60 28.54
N HIS A 87 -5.42 -6.75 27.25
CA HIS A 87 -6.47 -7.66 26.80
C HIS A 87 -5.95 -9.00 26.26
N LEU A 88 -4.64 -9.25 26.31
CA LEU A 88 -4.03 -10.49 25.84
C LEU A 88 -3.57 -11.35 27.01
N SER A 89 -3.89 -12.65 26.98
CA SER A 89 -3.25 -13.65 27.83
C SER A 89 -1.79 -13.87 27.37
N GLU A 90 -0.99 -14.51 28.25
CA GLU A 90 0.40 -14.82 27.91
C GLU A 90 0.51 -15.76 26.69
N ASP A 91 -0.37 -16.77 26.59
CA ASP A 91 -0.41 -17.68 25.43
C ASP A 91 -0.70 -16.92 24.13
N GLU A 92 -1.69 -16.03 24.12
CA GLU A 92 -2.05 -15.21 22.98
C GLU A 92 -0.90 -14.27 22.55
N ARG A 93 -0.23 -13.65 23.53
CA ARG A 93 0.96 -12.82 23.29
C ARG A 93 2.06 -13.63 22.61
N GLN A 94 2.38 -14.82 23.12
CA GLN A 94 3.41 -15.68 22.57
C GLN A 94 3.08 -16.15 21.16
N ARG A 95 1.83 -16.48 20.86
CA ARG A 95 1.38 -16.86 19.52
C ARG A 95 1.52 -15.72 18.50
N LEU A 96 1.21 -14.47 18.90
CA LEU A 96 1.43 -13.29 18.08
C LEU A 96 2.93 -13.01 17.87
N ILE A 97 3.75 -13.06 18.93
CA ILE A 97 5.20 -12.85 18.87
C ILE A 97 5.87 -13.87 17.95
N ARG A 98 5.46 -15.14 18.02
CA ARG A 98 6.00 -16.21 17.17
C ARG A 98 5.40 -16.23 15.77
N SER A 99 4.52 -15.29 15.45
CA SER A 99 3.81 -15.23 14.18
C SER A 99 3.05 -16.52 13.83
N GLU A 100 2.54 -17.23 14.85
CA GLU A 100 1.64 -18.38 14.65
C GLU A 100 0.26 -17.93 14.19
N ILE A 101 -0.14 -16.74 14.60
CA ILE A 101 -1.36 -16.04 14.18
C ILE A 101 -1.04 -14.59 13.80
N ALA A 102 -1.81 -14.02 12.88
CA ALA A 102 -1.59 -12.67 12.39
C ALA A 102 -2.14 -11.61 13.34
N ASN A 103 -3.31 -11.86 13.91
CA ASN A 103 -4.01 -10.96 14.81
C ASN A 103 -4.94 -11.73 15.76
N ILE A 104 -5.44 -11.03 16.77
CA ILE A 104 -6.48 -11.51 17.68
C ILE A 104 -7.54 -10.44 17.81
N ARG A 105 -8.81 -10.84 17.67
CA ARG A 105 -9.97 -9.96 17.93
C ARG A 105 -10.40 -10.11 19.38
N LYS A 106 -10.50 -8.98 20.11
CA LYS A 106 -10.97 -8.89 21.48
C LYS A 106 -12.16 -7.96 21.58
N SER A 107 -13.12 -8.33 22.43
CA SER A 107 -14.23 -7.45 22.83
C SER A 107 -14.19 -7.26 24.34
N TYR A 108 -14.35 -6.03 24.79
CA TYR A 108 -14.36 -5.66 26.19
C TYR A 108 -15.36 -4.53 26.46
N VAL A 109 -15.72 -4.33 27.72
CA VAL A 109 -16.59 -3.23 28.12
C VAL A 109 -15.73 -2.07 28.60
N ASP A 110 -15.91 -0.90 28.03
CA ASP A 110 -15.18 0.31 28.41
C ASP A 110 -15.73 0.89 29.75
N LYS A 111 -15.08 1.94 30.25
CA LYS A 111 -15.45 2.61 31.51
C LYS A 111 -16.87 3.22 31.50
N ASN A 112 -17.45 3.39 30.33
CA ASN A 112 -18.78 3.94 30.13
C ASN A 112 -19.84 2.86 29.92
N GLY A 113 -19.49 1.58 30.03
CA GLY A 113 -20.38 0.45 29.81
C GLY A 113 -20.59 0.06 28.34
N ASN A 114 -19.85 0.66 27.39
CA ASN A 114 -19.99 0.34 25.99
C ASN A 114 -19.12 -0.84 25.60
N VAL A 115 -19.65 -1.74 24.76
CA VAL A 115 -18.86 -2.82 24.17
C VAL A 115 -17.97 -2.24 23.08
N GLN A 116 -16.65 -2.42 23.28
CA GLN A 116 -15.61 -2.08 22.32
C GLN A 116 -15.06 -3.35 21.72
N THR A 117 -14.65 -3.28 20.47
CA THR A 117 -13.92 -4.37 19.80
C THR A 117 -12.64 -3.82 19.23
N GLU A 118 -11.55 -4.52 19.45
CA GLU A 118 -10.25 -4.21 18.90
C GLU A 118 -9.64 -5.44 18.23
N ILE A 119 -8.82 -5.19 17.23
CA ILE A 119 -7.95 -6.18 16.61
C ILE A 119 -6.54 -5.85 17.04
N ILE A 120 -5.83 -6.86 17.55
CA ILE A 120 -4.49 -6.71 18.11
C ILE A 120 -3.51 -7.48 17.24
N GLU A 121 -2.49 -6.79 16.75
CA GLU A 121 -1.35 -7.36 16.04
C GLU A 121 -0.05 -7.12 16.80
N TYR A 122 0.98 -7.90 16.51
CA TYR A 122 2.32 -7.69 17.03
C TYR A 122 3.25 -7.21 15.92
N ASP A 123 3.86 -6.04 16.11
CA ASP A 123 4.89 -5.52 15.22
C ASP A 123 6.27 -6.02 15.67
N GLN A 124 6.87 -6.90 14.88
CA GLN A 124 8.18 -7.51 15.15
C GLN A 124 9.32 -6.48 15.17
N GLU A 125 9.22 -5.39 14.41
CA GLU A 125 10.28 -4.39 14.33
C GLU A 125 10.26 -3.42 15.49
N THR A 126 9.05 -2.94 15.88
CA THR A 126 8.90 -2.05 17.05
C THR A 126 8.74 -2.81 18.36
N LYS A 127 8.49 -4.13 18.29
CA LYS A 127 8.20 -5.02 19.44
C LYS A 127 6.98 -4.56 20.26
N GLN A 128 5.96 -4.07 19.57
CA GLN A 128 4.75 -3.58 20.19
C GLN A 128 3.52 -4.40 19.79
N PHE A 129 2.58 -4.55 20.72
CA PHE A 129 1.22 -4.94 20.40
C PHE A 129 0.44 -3.68 20.01
N MET A 130 -0.10 -3.68 18.78
CA MET A 130 -0.81 -2.57 18.18
C MET A 130 -2.30 -2.93 18.06
N SER A 131 -3.16 -2.08 18.63
CA SER A 131 -4.61 -2.25 18.54
C SER A 131 -5.22 -1.28 17.55
N PHE A 132 -6.25 -1.72 16.87
CA PHE A 132 -7.07 -0.86 16.04
C PHE A 132 -8.55 -1.23 16.12
N ASP A 133 -9.41 -0.24 15.92
CA ASP A 133 -10.86 -0.41 15.86
C ASP A 133 -11.30 -0.85 14.47
N PRO A 134 -11.94 -2.02 14.29
CA PRO A 134 -12.45 -2.47 12.99
C PRO A 134 -13.37 -1.46 12.30
N ARG A 135 -14.08 -0.63 13.08
CA ARG A 135 -15.00 0.40 12.55
C ARG A 135 -14.26 1.56 11.88
N ALA A 136 -13.01 1.80 12.28
CA ALA A 136 -12.16 2.85 11.68
C ALA A 136 -11.53 2.40 10.35
N ILE A 137 -11.53 1.11 10.05
CA ILE A 137 -10.89 0.54 8.86
C ILE A 137 -11.76 0.77 7.62
N LYS A 138 -11.17 1.36 6.60
CA LYS A 138 -11.75 1.46 5.27
C LYS A 138 -11.30 0.27 4.44
N ALA A 139 -12.25 -0.60 4.07
CA ALA A 139 -11.95 -1.68 3.13
C ALA A 139 -11.78 -1.12 1.71
N PRO A 140 -10.93 -1.73 0.87
CA PRO A 140 -10.87 -1.39 -0.55
C PRO A 140 -12.21 -1.69 -1.24
N GLU A 141 -12.49 -0.96 -2.32
CA GLU A 141 -13.68 -1.22 -3.16
C GLU A 141 -13.46 -2.43 -4.06
N ALA A 142 -12.23 -2.57 -4.56
CA ALA A 142 -11.80 -3.71 -5.37
C ALA A 142 -10.33 -4.03 -5.11
N VAL A 143 -9.95 -5.27 -5.39
CA VAL A 143 -8.56 -5.75 -5.37
C VAL A 143 -8.30 -6.45 -6.71
N ASP A 144 -7.22 -6.07 -7.39
CA ASP A 144 -6.84 -6.58 -8.72
C ASP A 144 -8.00 -6.53 -9.74
N GLY A 145 -8.81 -5.46 -9.69
CA GLY A 145 -9.99 -5.26 -10.53
C GLY A 145 -11.23 -6.03 -10.10
N GLN A 146 -11.17 -6.93 -9.11
CA GLN A 146 -12.31 -7.66 -8.58
C GLN A 146 -12.99 -6.85 -7.46
N THR A 147 -14.24 -6.45 -7.66
CA THR A 147 -15.04 -5.72 -6.65
C THR A 147 -15.30 -6.62 -5.45
N LEU A 148 -15.06 -6.08 -4.24
CA LEU A 148 -15.29 -6.82 -3.01
C LEU A 148 -16.77 -6.81 -2.62
N SER A 149 -17.30 -7.98 -2.26
CA SER A 149 -18.64 -8.10 -1.67
C SER A 149 -18.71 -7.44 -0.28
N PRO A 150 -19.91 -7.13 0.23
CA PRO A 150 -20.08 -6.62 1.58
C PRO A 150 -19.47 -7.55 2.65
N GLU A 151 -19.57 -8.87 2.47
CA GLU A 151 -18.99 -9.89 3.35
C GLU A 151 -17.48 -9.86 3.31
N GLN A 152 -16.87 -9.74 2.12
CA GLN A 152 -15.42 -9.62 1.96
C GLN A 152 -14.89 -8.34 2.59
N LYS A 153 -15.60 -7.21 2.41
CA LYS A 153 -15.25 -5.94 3.07
C LYS A 153 -15.35 -6.05 4.60
N LYS A 154 -16.35 -6.77 5.11
CA LYS A 154 -16.49 -7.04 6.55
C LYS A 154 -15.32 -7.87 7.06
N LYS A 155 -15.00 -9.02 6.44
CA LYS A 155 -13.86 -9.87 6.77
C LYS A 155 -12.56 -9.06 6.81
N TYR A 156 -12.30 -8.24 5.78
CA TYR A 156 -11.12 -7.38 5.74
C TYR A 156 -11.03 -6.44 6.94
N LYS A 157 -12.12 -5.75 7.30
CA LYS A 157 -12.17 -4.84 8.45
C LYS A 157 -11.97 -5.57 9.79
N GLU A 158 -12.40 -6.81 9.87
CA GLU A 158 -12.27 -7.66 11.06
C GLU A 158 -10.90 -8.36 11.15
N GLY A 159 -9.99 -8.08 10.18
CA GLY A 159 -8.66 -8.67 10.17
C GLY A 159 -8.65 -10.14 9.74
N ASP A 160 -9.75 -10.65 9.16
CA ASP A 160 -9.84 -12.00 8.63
C ASP A 160 -9.25 -12.09 7.22
N VAL A 161 -8.92 -13.31 6.79
CA VAL A 161 -8.46 -13.58 5.43
C VAL A 161 -9.62 -13.42 4.45
N VAL A 162 -9.37 -12.65 3.38
CA VAL A 162 -10.27 -12.50 2.25
C VAL A 162 -9.69 -13.26 1.06
N GLU A 163 -10.52 -14.07 0.40
CA GLU A 163 -10.18 -14.82 -0.80
C GLU A 163 -10.96 -14.29 -2.00
N LEU A 164 -10.27 -14.11 -3.13
CA LEU A 164 -10.84 -13.74 -4.42
C LEU A 164 -11.08 -14.98 -5.29
N ALA A 165 -11.84 -14.82 -6.37
CA ALA A 165 -12.19 -15.91 -7.28
C ALA A 165 -10.98 -16.55 -7.98
N ASP A 166 -9.88 -15.85 -8.11
CA ASP A 166 -8.63 -16.34 -8.72
C ASP A 166 -7.65 -16.98 -7.71
N GLY A 167 -8.10 -17.24 -6.47
CA GLY A 167 -7.28 -17.78 -5.40
C GLY A 167 -6.32 -16.76 -4.75
N THR A 168 -6.45 -15.46 -5.06
CA THR A 168 -5.74 -14.43 -4.35
C THR A 168 -6.29 -14.28 -2.94
N GLU A 169 -5.44 -14.49 -1.94
CA GLU A 169 -5.76 -14.28 -0.54
C GLU A 169 -5.05 -13.02 -0.03
N PHE A 170 -5.75 -12.25 0.78
CA PHE A 170 -5.17 -11.08 1.45
C PHE A 170 -5.83 -10.82 2.79
N GLN A 171 -5.14 -10.09 3.66
CA GLN A 171 -5.56 -9.79 5.02
C GLN A 171 -5.05 -8.41 5.41
N LEU A 172 -5.85 -7.63 6.14
CA LEU A 172 -5.39 -6.39 6.75
C LEU A 172 -4.17 -6.67 7.65
N SER A 173 -3.18 -5.80 7.59
CA SER A 173 -2.04 -5.80 8.49
C SER A 173 -1.70 -4.37 8.89
N THR A 174 -1.93 -4.01 10.12
CA THR A 174 -1.68 -2.65 10.62
C THR A 174 -0.23 -2.44 11.05
N ASN A 175 0.51 -3.54 11.23
CA ASN A 175 1.92 -3.54 11.58
C ASN A 175 2.87 -3.59 10.34
N ASP A 176 2.32 -3.58 9.14
CA ASP A 176 3.09 -3.49 7.89
C ASP A 176 2.86 -2.13 7.21
N LYS A 177 3.92 -1.52 6.71
CA LYS A 177 3.85 -0.23 5.99
C LYS A 177 2.92 -0.25 4.77
N ARG A 178 2.66 -1.43 4.24
CA ARG A 178 1.75 -1.63 3.11
C ARG A 178 0.29 -1.76 3.55
N GLY A 179 0.05 -2.00 4.85
CA GLY A 179 -1.28 -2.16 5.42
C GLY A 179 -1.98 -3.48 5.06
N ILE A 180 -1.27 -4.43 4.44
CA ILE A 180 -1.85 -5.67 3.92
C ILE A 180 -0.81 -6.79 3.84
N ARG A 181 -1.27 -8.03 4.05
CA ARG A 181 -0.56 -9.27 3.74
C ARG A 181 -1.26 -10.00 2.60
N SER A 182 -0.53 -10.77 1.81
CA SER A 182 -1.12 -11.56 0.72
C SER A 182 -0.30 -12.80 0.39
N ASN A 183 -0.94 -13.75 -0.27
CA ASN A 183 -0.28 -14.87 -0.94
C ASN A 183 0.28 -14.47 -2.33
N ARG A 184 0.17 -13.20 -2.73
CA ARG A 184 0.70 -12.66 -3.99
C ARG A 184 1.82 -11.67 -3.74
N LYS A 185 2.71 -11.47 -4.73
CA LYS A 185 3.83 -10.51 -4.66
C LYS A 185 3.39 -9.05 -4.76
N GLY A 186 2.26 -8.80 -5.37
CA GLY A 186 1.70 -7.47 -5.57
C GLY A 186 0.18 -7.49 -5.63
N LEU A 187 -0.43 -6.38 -5.25
CA LEU A 187 -1.87 -6.13 -5.33
C LEU A 187 -2.13 -4.70 -5.78
N ILE A 188 -3.21 -4.49 -6.50
CA ILE A 188 -3.76 -3.16 -6.80
C ILE A 188 -5.05 -3.00 -6.01
N LEU A 189 -5.05 -2.09 -5.06
CA LEU A 189 -6.24 -1.76 -4.27
C LEU A 189 -6.95 -0.56 -4.89
N SER A 190 -8.24 -0.67 -5.15
CA SER A 190 -9.09 0.47 -5.47
C SER A 190 -9.71 0.99 -4.19
N VAL A 191 -9.45 2.26 -3.87
CA VAL A 191 -9.91 2.92 -2.63
C VAL A 191 -10.60 4.24 -2.95
N ILE A 192 -11.52 4.65 -2.09
CA ILE A 192 -12.14 5.97 -2.20
C ILE A 192 -11.34 6.96 -1.35
N LEU A 193 -10.68 7.91 -2.01
CA LEU A 193 -9.96 9.01 -1.39
C LEU A 193 -10.55 10.33 -1.88
N ASP A 194 -10.82 11.26 -0.96
CA ASP A 194 -11.32 12.62 -1.26
C ASP A 194 -12.52 12.68 -2.21
N GLY A 195 -13.40 11.66 -2.12
CA GLY A 195 -14.60 11.55 -2.95
C GLY A 195 -14.39 10.97 -4.35
N GLY A 196 -13.18 10.53 -4.68
CA GLY A 196 -12.85 9.87 -5.96
C GLY A 196 -12.26 8.47 -5.77
N LEU A 197 -12.36 7.65 -6.82
CA LEU A 197 -11.70 6.35 -6.86
C LEU A 197 -10.21 6.55 -7.15
N SER A 198 -9.37 5.99 -6.29
CA SER A 198 -7.92 6.01 -6.42
C SER A 198 -7.37 4.59 -6.39
N TYR A 199 -6.24 4.38 -7.06
CA TYR A 199 -5.56 3.08 -7.09
C TYR A 199 -4.28 3.14 -6.25
N LEU A 200 -4.12 2.16 -5.37
CA LEU A 200 -2.89 1.95 -4.59
C LEU A 200 -2.18 0.72 -5.11
N LEU A 201 -1.02 0.93 -5.69
CA LEU A 201 -0.13 -0.16 -6.08
C LEU A 201 0.66 -0.62 -4.86
N ILE A 202 0.49 -1.86 -4.48
CA ILE A 202 1.16 -2.50 -3.35
C ILE A 202 2.13 -3.55 -3.89
N THR A 203 3.42 -3.37 -3.66
CA THR A 203 4.49 -4.29 -4.10
C THR A 203 5.29 -4.80 -2.91
N GLY A 204 5.96 -5.95 -3.07
CA GLY A 204 6.78 -6.54 -2.03
C GLY A 204 5.98 -6.83 -0.75
N ILE A 205 4.80 -7.38 -0.91
CA ILE A 205 3.83 -7.61 0.17
C ILE A 205 4.36 -8.65 1.16
N GLN A 206 4.06 -8.46 2.43
CA GLN A 206 4.36 -9.42 3.48
C GLN A 206 3.51 -10.70 3.27
N ARG A 207 4.15 -11.86 3.40
CA ARG A 207 3.49 -13.15 3.20
C ARG A 207 2.40 -13.41 4.24
N MET A 208 1.40 -14.19 3.83
CA MET A 208 0.43 -14.77 4.75
C MET A 208 1.12 -15.75 5.71
N LEU A 209 0.67 -15.78 6.96
CA LEU A 209 1.23 -16.68 7.96
C LEU A 209 0.76 -18.13 7.73
N GLY A 210 1.67 -19.08 7.87
CA GLY A 210 1.34 -20.52 7.88
C GLY A 210 1.14 -21.18 6.52
N LYS A 211 1.20 -20.47 5.39
CA LYS A 211 1.04 -21.03 4.06
C LYS A 211 2.30 -20.91 3.22
N LYS A 212 2.88 -22.04 2.80
CA LYS A 212 3.89 -22.13 1.75
C LYS A 212 3.24 -22.78 0.52
N THR A 213 2.67 -22.00 -0.38
CA THR A 213 2.20 -22.53 -1.67
C THR A 213 3.06 -22.00 -2.81
N LYS A 214 3.18 -22.77 -3.90
CA LYS A 214 3.90 -22.32 -5.11
C LYS A 214 3.26 -21.06 -5.73
N GLU A 215 2.00 -20.79 -5.42
CA GLU A 215 1.25 -19.62 -5.88
C GLU A 215 1.72 -18.32 -5.22
N GLU A 216 2.35 -18.39 -4.04
CA GLU A 216 2.91 -17.23 -3.33
C GLU A 216 4.04 -16.52 -4.08
N GLU A 217 4.57 -17.12 -5.15
CA GLU A 217 5.64 -16.54 -5.96
C GLU A 217 5.14 -15.90 -7.26
N SER A 218 3.82 -15.88 -7.51
CA SER A 218 3.25 -15.37 -8.76
C SER A 218 2.54 -14.02 -8.58
N TYR A 219 2.40 -13.31 -9.70
CA TYR A 219 1.48 -12.18 -9.82
C TYR A 219 0.15 -12.66 -10.38
N SER A 220 -0.98 -12.12 -9.92
CA SER A 220 -2.28 -12.43 -10.52
C SER A 220 -2.40 -11.79 -11.91
N GLN A 221 -3.23 -12.36 -12.80
CA GLN A 221 -3.51 -11.74 -14.09
C GLN A 221 -4.19 -10.37 -13.91
N GLY A 222 -5.11 -10.27 -12.94
CA GLY A 222 -5.76 -9.00 -12.60
C GLY A 222 -4.77 -7.91 -12.18
N TYR A 223 -3.71 -8.27 -11.45
CA TYR A 223 -2.62 -7.35 -11.11
C TYR A 223 -1.89 -6.83 -12.37
N VAL A 224 -1.52 -7.73 -13.27
CA VAL A 224 -0.82 -7.36 -14.52
C VAL A 224 -1.67 -6.45 -15.40
N ASP A 225 -2.95 -6.77 -15.56
CA ASP A 225 -3.86 -5.98 -16.38
C ASP A 225 -4.19 -4.63 -15.73
N GLY A 226 -4.32 -4.59 -14.41
CA GLY A 226 -4.45 -3.36 -13.64
C GLY A 226 -3.23 -2.44 -13.78
N LEU A 227 -2.00 -2.99 -13.77
CA LEU A 227 -0.79 -2.19 -14.02
C LEU A 227 -0.78 -1.55 -15.39
N LYS A 228 -1.21 -2.28 -16.44
CA LYS A 228 -1.30 -1.74 -17.80
C LYS A 228 -2.32 -0.59 -17.87
N GLU A 229 -3.44 -0.73 -17.17
CA GLU A 229 -4.48 0.30 -17.14
C GLU A 229 -4.01 1.54 -16.37
N ILE A 230 -3.39 1.38 -15.21
CA ILE A 230 -2.79 2.49 -14.45
C ILE A 230 -1.74 3.20 -15.30
N LYS A 231 -0.89 2.46 -16.02
CA LYS A 231 0.10 3.04 -16.94
C LYS A 231 -0.55 3.98 -17.95
N LYS A 232 -1.62 3.54 -18.63
CA LYS A 232 -2.34 4.38 -19.60
C LYS A 232 -2.92 5.64 -18.98
N GLN A 233 -3.53 5.53 -17.79
CA GLN A 233 -4.09 6.67 -17.07
C GLN A 233 -3.03 7.69 -16.67
N VAL A 234 -1.88 7.22 -16.18
CA VAL A 234 -0.77 8.08 -15.79
C VAL A 234 -0.11 8.72 -17.00
N GLU A 235 0.09 7.99 -18.08
CA GLU A 235 0.59 8.53 -19.37
C GLU A 235 -0.35 9.63 -19.91
N HIS A 236 -1.66 9.45 -19.81
CA HIS A 236 -2.63 10.48 -20.14
C HIS A 236 -2.52 11.72 -19.23
N LYS A 237 -2.40 11.53 -17.91
CA LYS A 237 -2.17 12.65 -16.96
C LYS A 237 -0.88 13.42 -17.31
N MET A 238 0.17 12.72 -17.69
CA MET A 238 1.44 13.31 -18.10
C MET A 238 1.32 14.07 -19.42
N SER A 239 0.52 13.60 -20.38
CA SER A 239 0.30 14.32 -21.64
C SER A 239 -0.44 15.65 -21.45
N VAL A 240 -1.36 15.70 -20.46
CA VAL A 240 -2.09 16.92 -20.10
C VAL A 240 -1.23 17.88 -19.28
N ASN A 241 -0.42 17.34 -18.35
CA ASN A 241 0.48 18.12 -17.49
C ASN A 241 1.86 17.46 -17.35
N PRO A 242 2.80 17.75 -18.29
CA PRO A 242 4.14 17.15 -18.30
C PRO A 242 5.00 17.46 -17.07
N LYS A 243 4.65 18.48 -16.27
CA LYS A 243 5.37 18.87 -15.05
C LYS A 243 4.81 18.21 -13.77
N ASN A 244 3.85 17.32 -13.89
CA ASN A 244 3.27 16.60 -12.76
C ASN A 244 4.28 15.56 -12.22
N LYS A 245 4.99 15.91 -11.16
CA LYS A 245 6.01 15.07 -10.53
C LYS A 245 5.44 13.77 -9.93
N ASP A 246 4.22 13.82 -9.41
CA ASP A 246 3.57 12.65 -8.83
C ASP A 246 3.21 11.65 -9.92
N ALA A 247 2.66 12.11 -11.04
CA ALA A 247 2.40 11.25 -12.19
C ALA A 247 3.69 10.67 -12.80
N ALA A 248 4.78 11.46 -12.86
CA ALA A 248 6.06 10.96 -13.35
C ALA A 248 6.62 9.84 -12.47
N TYR A 249 6.53 9.98 -11.14
CA TYR A 249 6.94 8.95 -10.21
C TYR A 249 6.07 7.69 -10.31
N ASP A 250 4.74 7.86 -10.38
CA ASP A 250 3.82 6.74 -10.51
C ASP A 250 4.05 5.96 -11.81
N LEU A 251 4.36 6.67 -12.90
CA LEU A 251 4.71 6.06 -14.18
C LEU A 251 6.00 5.24 -14.10
N ASP A 252 7.01 5.78 -13.42
CA ASP A 252 8.28 5.07 -13.25
C ASP A 252 8.09 3.80 -12.40
N MET A 253 7.36 3.88 -11.29
CA MET A 253 7.01 2.72 -10.47
C MET A 253 6.29 1.63 -11.25
N VAL A 254 5.27 2.00 -12.03
CA VAL A 254 4.50 1.03 -12.84
C VAL A 254 5.37 0.39 -13.91
N LYS A 255 6.23 1.16 -14.58
CA LYS A 255 7.18 0.62 -15.57
C LYS A 255 8.17 -0.35 -14.95
N GLN A 256 8.75 -0.01 -13.80
CA GLN A 256 9.68 -0.89 -13.08
C GLN A 256 8.99 -2.21 -12.68
N GLU A 257 7.75 -2.15 -12.22
CA GLU A 257 7.03 -3.35 -11.79
C GLU A 257 6.67 -4.24 -13.00
N LEU A 258 6.22 -3.67 -14.10
CA LEU A 258 5.99 -4.43 -15.35
C LEU A 258 7.27 -5.07 -15.88
N ALA A 259 8.42 -4.40 -15.77
CA ALA A 259 9.71 -4.97 -16.16
C ALA A 259 10.13 -6.15 -15.26
N LYS A 260 9.89 -6.05 -13.95
CA LYS A 260 10.14 -7.18 -13.02
C LYS A 260 9.28 -8.40 -13.36
N ILE A 261 8.00 -8.19 -13.67
CA ILE A 261 7.09 -9.28 -14.06
C ILE A 261 7.55 -9.92 -15.36
N ALA A 262 7.90 -9.11 -16.37
CA ALA A 262 8.42 -9.61 -17.64
C ALA A 262 9.70 -10.45 -17.45
N SER A 263 10.63 -9.97 -16.62
CA SER A 263 11.86 -10.69 -16.30
C SER A 263 11.58 -12.01 -15.56
N ALA A 264 10.63 -12.03 -14.62
CA ALA A 264 10.26 -13.23 -13.90
C ALA A 264 9.62 -14.27 -14.83
N ASN A 265 8.73 -13.83 -15.75
CA ASN A 265 8.10 -14.72 -16.73
C ASN A 265 9.12 -15.28 -17.74
N ALA A 266 10.07 -14.47 -18.20
CA ALA A 266 11.15 -14.92 -19.07
C ALA A 266 12.02 -15.99 -18.40
N ALA A 267 12.38 -15.79 -17.14
CA ALA A 267 13.17 -16.76 -16.35
C ALA A 267 12.41 -18.09 -16.18
N MET A 268 11.09 -18.07 -15.96
CA MET A 268 10.27 -19.29 -15.88
C MET A 268 10.22 -20.06 -17.20
N GLN A 269 10.35 -19.37 -18.34
CA GLN A 269 10.36 -19.96 -19.68
C GLN A 269 11.76 -20.34 -20.18
N GLY A 270 12.82 -20.09 -19.36
CA GLY A 270 14.21 -20.34 -19.75
C GLY A 270 14.72 -19.38 -20.83
N LEU A 271 14.09 -18.21 -21.00
CA LEU A 271 14.46 -17.18 -21.97
C LEU A 271 15.35 -16.12 -21.31
N ASP A 272 16.25 -15.50 -22.12
CA ASP A 272 17.01 -14.34 -21.64
C ASP A 272 16.02 -13.17 -21.36
N PRO A 273 16.00 -12.62 -20.14
CA PRO A 273 15.11 -11.51 -19.80
C PRO A 273 15.26 -10.27 -20.71
N ARG A 274 16.44 -10.04 -21.28
CA ARG A 274 16.73 -8.89 -22.15
C ARG A 274 16.07 -9.05 -23.52
N SER A 275 16.13 -10.23 -24.11
CA SER A 275 15.50 -10.51 -25.41
C SER A 275 13.97 -10.47 -25.34
N TYR A 276 13.39 -10.83 -24.19
CA TYR A 276 11.95 -10.82 -23.97
C TYR A 276 11.35 -9.40 -23.84
N THR A 277 12.08 -8.48 -23.21
CA THR A 277 11.66 -7.07 -23.12
C THR A 277 11.72 -6.35 -24.47
N GLU A 278 12.70 -6.66 -25.32
CA GLU A 278 12.82 -6.11 -26.67
C GLU A 278 11.68 -6.60 -27.59
N SER A 279 11.35 -7.89 -27.56
CA SER A 279 10.28 -8.46 -28.38
C SER A 279 8.89 -7.88 -28.06
N ILE A 280 8.62 -7.51 -26.81
CA ILE A 280 7.36 -6.84 -26.40
C ILE A 280 7.32 -5.39 -26.90
N SER A 281 8.46 -4.70 -26.98
CA SER A 281 8.55 -3.33 -27.51
C SER A 281 8.37 -3.28 -29.03
N GLU A 282 8.91 -4.26 -29.76
CA GLU A 282 8.80 -4.36 -31.22
C GLU A 282 7.43 -4.81 -31.71
N THR A 283 6.71 -5.67 -30.98
CA THR A 283 5.35 -6.10 -31.34
C THR A 283 4.35 -4.95 -31.33
N LYS A 284 4.55 -3.92 -30.48
CA LYS A 284 3.72 -2.71 -30.47
C LYS A 284 3.96 -1.79 -31.66
N SER A 285 5.20 -1.70 -32.14
CA SER A 285 5.54 -0.90 -33.32
C SER A 285 4.96 -1.50 -34.60
N ALA A 286 4.85 -2.84 -34.67
CA ALA A 286 4.27 -3.53 -35.84
C ALA A 286 2.73 -3.47 -35.91
N GLU A 287 2.04 -3.42 -34.76
CA GLU A 287 0.57 -3.24 -34.72
C GLU A 287 0.13 -1.81 -34.98
N GLU A 288 0.89 -0.82 -34.52
CA GLU A 288 0.63 0.59 -34.82
C GLU A 288 0.85 0.93 -36.32
N LEU A 289 1.84 0.30 -36.94
CA LEU A 289 2.09 0.47 -38.40
C LEU A 289 1.02 -0.21 -39.27
N LYS A 290 0.44 -1.34 -38.86
CA LYS A 290 -0.67 -1.98 -39.60
C LYS A 290 -2.01 -1.24 -39.44
N GLY A 291 -2.19 -0.45 -38.37
CA GLY A 291 -3.36 0.40 -38.17
C GLY A 291 -3.37 1.67 -39.01
N SER A 292 -2.20 2.17 -39.43
CA SER A 292 -2.08 3.40 -40.27
C SER A 292 -2.23 3.16 -41.75
N ASP A 293 -1.96 1.95 -42.25
CA ASP A 293 -2.05 1.64 -43.69
C ASP A 293 -3.49 1.33 -44.16
N LYS A 294 -4.43 1.01 -43.27
CA LYS A 294 -5.84 0.80 -43.58
C LYS A 294 -6.65 2.09 -43.80
N ARG A 295 -6.09 3.27 -43.57
CA ARG A 295 -6.78 4.57 -43.73
C ARG A 295 -6.37 5.35 -44.98
N ARG A 296 -5.53 4.80 -45.86
CA ARG A 296 -5.09 5.44 -47.12
C ARG A 296 -5.67 4.84 -48.40
N GLY A 297 -6.66 3.95 -48.32
CA GLY A 297 -7.14 3.18 -49.47
C GLY A 297 -8.55 3.48 -50.01
N ASP A 298 -9.25 4.55 -49.58
CA ASP A 298 -10.57 4.87 -50.13
C ASP A 298 -10.73 6.38 -50.41
N GLY A 299 -10.13 6.83 -51.48
CA GLY A 299 -10.26 8.24 -51.89
C GLY A 299 -9.77 8.58 -53.26
N GLU A 300 -10.12 7.78 -54.26
CA GLU A 300 -10.08 8.23 -55.68
C GLU A 300 -10.88 7.26 -56.54
N TYR A 301 -12.02 7.72 -57.02
CA TYR A 301 -12.63 7.44 -58.31
C TYR A 301 -14.11 7.81 -58.27
N LYS A 302 -14.41 9.03 -58.73
CA LYS A 302 -15.59 9.32 -59.57
C LYS A 302 -15.55 10.77 -60.02
N ARG A 303 -14.94 10.96 -61.20
CA ARG A 303 -15.27 12.03 -62.12
C ARG A 303 -15.53 11.41 -63.47
N LYS A 304 -16.63 11.90 -64.11
CA LYS A 304 -17.17 11.70 -65.51
C LYS A 304 -18.31 10.66 -65.56
N LEU A 305 -19.52 11.11 -65.61
CA LEU A 305 -20.28 11.67 -66.80
C LEU A 305 -21.56 12.31 -66.27
#